data_91c706bb7d8c78e815a2bf5ada5dd4eb
#
_entry.id   91c706bb7d8c78e815a2bf5ada5dd4eb
#
_cell.length_a   1.000
_cell.length_b   1.000
_cell.length_c   1.000
_cell.angle_alpha   90.00
_cell.angle_beta   90.00
_cell.angle_gamma   90.00
#
_symmetry.space_group_name_H-M   'P 1'
#
loop_
_entity.id
_entity.type
_entity.pdbx_description
1 polymer ?
#
loop_
_entity_poly.entity_id
_entity_poly.type
_entity_poly.pdbx_seq_one_letter_code
_entity_poly.pdbx_strand_id
1 'polypeptide(L)'
;QKGDASINQVYQEIKKEEKKEELEQIRLNIQKEVKKVDIEDISETFDVIYADPPWRYDFAESSNRKIENHYTTMQTSDIAKMKVPSKENCVLFMWATAPKLLEALDVMKSWGFTYKTHAIWDKEKIGMGYWFRGQHELLMVGVKGKVSPPQASIRISSIIKEQRSKHSRKPDCVAEYIELAFYDKSKVELFCREPRNGWYSYGNEIE
;
A
#
# COMPACT_ATOMS: atom_id res chain seq x y z
N GLN A 1 -47.74 -21.53 -5.23
CA GLN A 1 -46.84 -22.54 -5.77
C GLN A 1 -45.44 -21.94 -5.67
N LYS A 2 -44.60 -22.42 -4.73
CA LYS A 2 -43.15 -22.15 -4.73
C LYS A 2 -42.57 -23.09 -5.78
N GLY A 3 -42.06 -22.53 -6.86
CA GLY A 3 -41.36 -23.31 -7.87
C GLY A 3 -40.09 -23.94 -7.30
N ASP A 4 -39.92 -25.24 -7.43
CA ASP A 4 -38.70 -25.94 -7.03
C ASP A 4 -37.53 -25.40 -7.86
N ALA A 5 -36.46 -25.04 -7.19
CA ALA A 5 -35.22 -24.62 -7.88
C ALA A 5 -34.70 -25.78 -8.73
N SER A 6 -34.27 -25.50 -9.96
CA SER A 6 -33.73 -26.57 -10.80
C SER A 6 -32.46 -27.12 -10.20
N ILE A 7 -32.16 -28.42 -10.42
CA ILE A 7 -30.93 -29.09 -9.95
C ILE A 7 -29.69 -28.27 -10.27
N ASN A 8 -29.68 -27.61 -11.44
CA ASN A 8 -28.57 -26.75 -11.85
C ASN A 8 -28.45 -25.46 -10.98
N GLN A 9 -29.58 -24.88 -10.58
CA GLN A 9 -29.58 -23.71 -9.66
C GLN A 9 -29.03 -24.10 -8.28
N VAL A 10 -29.51 -25.22 -7.72
CA VAL A 10 -29.02 -25.74 -6.44
C VAL A 10 -27.51 -26.06 -6.50
N TYR A 11 -27.04 -26.67 -7.58
CA TYR A 11 -25.64 -26.99 -7.79
C TYR A 11 -24.78 -25.71 -7.86
N GLN A 12 -25.24 -24.66 -8.55
CA GLN A 12 -24.53 -23.37 -8.61
C GLN A 12 -24.50 -22.65 -7.27
N GLU A 13 -25.56 -22.76 -6.47
CA GLU A 13 -25.61 -22.21 -5.12
C GLU A 13 -24.63 -22.93 -4.18
N ILE A 14 -24.58 -24.26 -4.20
CA ILE A 14 -23.63 -25.05 -3.41
C ILE A 14 -22.19 -24.70 -3.79
N LYS A 15 -21.87 -24.65 -5.08
CA LYS A 15 -20.53 -24.24 -5.56
C LYS A 15 -20.15 -22.84 -5.15
N LYS A 16 -21.11 -21.93 -5.09
CA LYS A 16 -20.89 -20.56 -4.65
C LYS A 16 -20.61 -20.49 -3.14
N GLU A 17 -21.30 -21.30 -2.36
CA GLU A 17 -21.10 -21.41 -0.91
C GLU A 17 -19.74 -22.03 -0.57
N GLU A 18 -19.39 -23.17 -1.18
CA GLU A 18 -18.08 -23.82 -1.04
C GLU A 18 -16.93 -22.86 -1.35
N LYS A 19 -17.04 -22.11 -2.46
CA LYS A 19 -16.02 -21.12 -2.82
C LYS A 19 -15.94 -19.95 -1.84
N LYS A 20 -17.06 -19.58 -1.22
CA LYS A 20 -17.09 -18.53 -0.20
C LYS A 20 -16.37 -19.00 1.08
N GLU A 21 -16.61 -20.24 1.51
CA GLU A 21 -15.95 -20.84 2.66
C GLU A 21 -14.43 -21.01 2.43
N GLU A 22 -14.03 -21.46 1.24
CA GLU A 22 -12.62 -21.56 0.85
C GLU A 22 -11.91 -20.21 0.95
N LEU A 23 -12.52 -19.14 0.41
CA LEU A 23 -11.97 -17.79 0.47
C LEU A 23 -11.91 -17.23 1.91
N GLU A 24 -12.84 -17.62 2.76
CA GLU A 24 -12.85 -17.24 4.17
C GLU A 24 -11.72 -17.93 4.95
N GLN A 25 -11.44 -19.22 4.66
CA GLN A 25 -10.30 -19.93 5.22
C GLN A 25 -8.97 -19.35 4.75
N ILE A 26 -8.84 -18.99 3.48
CA ILE A 26 -7.66 -18.31 2.96
C ILE A 26 -7.41 -16.98 3.72
N ARG A 27 -8.45 -16.17 3.94
CA ARG A 27 -8.34 -14.91 4.71
C ARG A 27 -7.89 -15.15 6.14
N LEU A 28 -8.48 -16.15 6.81
CA LEU A 28 -8.12 -16.51 8.19
C LEU A 28 -6.67 -16.99 8.29
N ASN A 29 -6.19 -17.72 7.31
CA ASN A 29 -4.81 -18.18 7.25
C ASN A 29 -3.85 -17.00 7.01
N ILE A 30 -4.14 -16.14 6.03
CA ILE A 30 -3.36 -14.91 5.78
C ILE A 30 -3.30 -14.03 7.05
N GLN A 31 -4.41 -13.86 7.77
CA GLN A 31 -4.43 -13.10 9.03
C GLN A 31 -3.60 -13.75 10.15
N LYS A 32 -3.49 -15.07 10.20
CA LYS A 32 -2.67 -15.79 11.19
C LYS A 32 -1.17 -15.69 10.91
N GLU A 33 -0.79 -15.61 9.64
CA GLU A 33 0.61 -15.51 9.21
C GLU A 33 1.19 -14.10 9.40
N VAL A 34 0.34 -13.09 9.63
CA VAL A 34 0.79 -11.72 9.93
C VAL A 34 1.45 -11.71 11.30
N LYS A 35 2.77 -11.85 11.34
CA LYS A 35 3.55 -11.41 12.49
C LYS A 35 3.31 -9.89 12.61
N LYS A 36 2.62 -9.47 13.67
CA LYS A 36 2.61 -8.07 14.08
C LYS A 36 4.05 -7.68 14.39
N VAL A 37 4.75 -7.13 13.42
CA VAL A 37 5.96 -6.39 13.69
C VAL A 37 5.47 -5.08 14.29
N ASP A 38 5.59 -4.96 15.59
CA ASP A 38 5.24 -3.73 16.29
C ASP A 38 6.25 -2.68 15.86
N ILE A 39 5.78 -1.70 15.06
CA ILE A 39 6.59 -0.51 14.71
C ILE A 39 7.02 0.21 16.00
N GLU A 40 6.32 -0.02 17.11
CA GLU A 40 6.66 0.52 18.44
C GLU A 40 8.00 -0.02 18.99
N ASP A 41 8.49 -1.17 18.51
CA ASP A 41 9.78 -1.74 18.88
C ASP A 41 10.97 -1.10 18.15
N ILE A 42 10.72 -0.18 17.19
CA ILE A 42 11.79 0.53 16.50
C ILE A 42 12.34 1.64 17.38
N SER A 43 13.52 1.43 17.94
CA SER A 43 14.23 2.45 18.73
C SER A 43 14.91 3.52 17.89
N GLU A 44 15.10 3.27 16.60
CA GLU A 44 15.80 4.15 15.65
C GLU A 44 14.83 5.06 14.92
N THR A 45 15.33 6.24 14.47
CA THR A 45 14.55 7.19 13.67
C THR A 45 15.26 7.50 12.35
N PHE A 46 14.50 7.82 11.32
CA PHE A 46 14.98 7.90 9.95
C PHE A 46 14.72 9.26 9.31
N ASP A 47 15.59 9.62 8.36
CA ASP A 47 15.47 10.84 7.56
C ASP A 47 14.47 10.67 6.42
N VAL A 48 14.29 9.43 5.93
CA VAL A 48 13.41 9.08 4.82
C VAL A 48 12.54 7.90 5.20
N ILE A 49 11.24 8.02 4.99
CA ILE A 49 10.28 6.94 5.13
C ILE A 49 9.65 6.68 3.77
N TYR A 50 9.68 5.43 3.34
CA TYR A 50 8.99 4.92 2.16
C TYR A 50 7.93 3.93 2.63
N ALA A 51 6.67 4.12 2.28
CA ALA A 51 5.57 3.34 2.83
C ALA A 51 4.56 2.93 1.76
N ASP A 52 4.15 1.66 1.78
CA ASP A 52 3.04 1.12 0.99
C ASP A 52 1.97 0.54 1.93
N PRO A 53 1.15 1.39 2.59
CA PRO A 53 0.19 0.89 3.56
C PRO A 53 -0.81 -0.08 2.95
N PRO A 54 -1.14 -1.18 3.64
CA PRO A 54 -2.10 -2.19 3.17
C PRO A 54 -3.54 -1.70 3.34
N TRP A 55 -3.95 -0.77 2.49
CA TRP A 55 -5.25 -0.11 2.55
C TRP A 55 -6.42 -1.09 2.47
N ARG A 56 -7.36 -0.97 3.41
CA ARG A 56 -8.63 -1.69 3.35
C ARG A 56 -9.64 -0.94 2.49
N TYR A 57 -10.40 -1.68 1.67
CA TYR A 57 -11.43 -1.15 0.79
C TYR A 57 -12.79 -1.72 1.14
N ASP A 58 -13.72 -0.87 1.55
CA ASP A 58 -15.05 -1.28 2.02
C ASP A 58 -16.10 -1.39 0.88
N PHE A 59 -15.72 -1.05 -0.37
CA PHE A 59 -16.65 -0.99 -1.52
C PHE A 59 -16.65 -2.24 -2.41
N ALA A 60 -16.03 -3.35 -2.02
CA ALA A 60 -16.13 -4.59 -2.77
C ALA A 60 -17.46 -5.28 -2.49
N GLU A 61 -18.47 -5.08 -3.34
CA GLU A 61 -19.82 -5.67 -3.22
C GLU A 61 -19.83 -7.21 -3.26
N SER A 62 -18.83 -7.83 -3.87
CA SER A 62 -18.72 -9.29 -3.95
C SER A 62 -17.51 -9.83 -3.20
N SER A 63 -17.72 -10.93 -2.45
CA SER A 63 -16.65 -11.62 -1.70
C SER A 63 -15.45 -12.03 -2.56
N ASN A 64 -15.68 -12.32 -3.85
CA ASN A 64 -14.64 -12.73 -4.80
C ASN A 64 -13.70 -11.59 -5.23
N ARG A 65 -14.07 -10.33 -5.00
CA ARG A 65 -13.30 -9.14 -5.42
C ARG A 65 -12.61 -8.43 -4.26
N LYS A 66 -12.74 -8.97 -3.05
CA LYS A 66 -12.09 -8.38 -1.87
C LYS A 66 -10.59 -8.58 -1.96
N ILE A 67 -9.86 -7.51 -1.70
CA ILE A 67 -8.39 -7.49 -1.73
C ILE A 67 -7.80 -8.38 -0.63
N GLU A 68 -8.54 -8.58 0.47
CA GLU A 68 -8.22 -9.46 1.59
C GLU A 68 -8.09 -10.94 1.19
N ASN A 69 -8.51 -11.32 -0.01
CA ASN A 69 -8.27 -12.65 -0.56
C ASN A 69 -6.81 -12.85 -0.99
N HIS A 70 -6.03 -11.78 -1.10
CA HIS A 70 -4.67 -11.80 -1.62
C HIS A 70 -3.62 -11.42 -0.59
N TYR A 71 -3.96 -10.52 0.35
CA TYR A 71 -3.07 -10.09 1.44
C TYR A 71 -3.85 -9.42 2.57
N THR A 72 -3.22 -9.36 3.74
CA THR A 72 -3.81 -8.70 4.91
C THR A 72 -3.93 -7.21 4.67
N THR A 73 -5.10 -6.63 5.01
CA THR A 73 -5.34 -5.20 4.98
C THR A 73 -5.46 -4.64 6.40
N MET A 74 -5.21 -3.35 6.55
CA MET A 74 -5.38 -2.61 7.82
C MET A 74 -6.45 -1.55 7.67
N GLN A 75 -7.20 -1.30 8.76
CA GLN A 75 -8.10 -0.16 8.82
C GLN A 75 -7.30 1.15 8.74
N THR A 76 -7.81 2.12 8.00
CA THR A 76 -7.17 3.45 7.89
C THR A 76 -6.93 4.09 9.26
N SER A 77 -7.86 3.90 10.21
CA SER A 77 -7.72 4.38 11.58
C SER A 77 -6.53 3.76 12.34
N ASP A 78 -6.20 2.51 12.05
CA ASP A 78 -5.09 1.82 12.71
C ASP A 78 -3.76 2.23 12.08
N ILE A 79 -3.71 2.37 10.75
CA ILE A 79 -2.56 2.95 10.05
C ILE A 79 -2.27 4.37 10.58
N ALA A 80 -3.31 5.21 10.75
CA ALA A 80 -3.17 6.58 11.24
C ALA A 80 -2.62 6.68 12.67
N LYS A 81 -2.90 5.70 13.53
CA LYS A 81 -2.42 5.64 14.92
C LYS A 81 -0.97 5.18 15.07
N MET A 82 -0.39 4.59 14.03
CA MET A 82 0.97 4.08 14.09
C MET A 82 1.97 5.19 14.36
N LYS A 83 2.90 4.95 15.29
CA LYS A 83 4.04 5.83 15.54
C LYS A 83 5.14 5.51 14.53
N VAL A 84 5.21 6.30 13.48
CA VAL A 84 6.25 6.09 12.47
C VAL A 84 7.62 6.61 12.95
N PRO A 85 8.72 5.89 12.67
CA PRO A 85 10.05 6.19 13.19
C PRO A 85 10.72 7.34 12.43
N SER A 86 10.11 8.54 12.49
CA SER A 86 10.59 9.72 11.78
C SER A 86 11.46 10.61 12.65
N LYS A 87 12.59 11.10 12.11
CA LYS A 87 13.33 12.22 12.69
C LYS A 87 12.50 13.49 12.68
N GLU A 88 13.00 14.53 13.38
CA GLU A 88 12.41 15.87 13.37
C GLU A 88 12.33 16.44 11.94
N ASN A 89 13.38 16.24 11.14
CA ASN A 89 13.42 16.60 9.72
C ASN A 89 13.39 15.29 8.90
N CYS A 90 12.24 15.01 8.29
CA CYS A 90 12.00 13.75 7.60
C CYS A 90 11.15 13.97 6.35
N VAL A 91 11.40 13.20 5.30
CA VAL A 91 10.56 13.10 4.11
C VAL A 91 9.85 11.75 4.07
N LEU A 92 8.57 11.78 3.74
CA LEU A 92 7.71 10.61 3.55
C LEU A 92 7.37 10.47 2.07
N PHE A 93 7.60 9.29 1.53
CA PHE A 93 7.07 8.81 0.25
C PHE A 93 6.03 7.73 0.55
N MET A 94 4.77 7.98 0.25
CA MET A 94 3.67 7.06 0.60
C MET A 94 2.82 6.72 -0.61
N TRP A 95 2.64 5.43 -0.86
CA TRP A 95 1.77 4.95 -1.91
C TRP A 95 0.30 4.99 -1.50
N ALA A 96 -0.52 5.45 -2.44
CA ALA A 96 -1.97 5.41 -2.32
C ALA A 96 -2.62 5.17 -3.67
N THR A 97 -3.75 4.50 -3.69
CA THR A 97 -4.62 4.46 -4.86
C THR A 97 -5.51 5.69 -4.92
N ALA A 98 -6.00 6.07 -6.09
CA ALA A 98 -6.90 7.22 -6.25
C ALA A 98 -8.12 7.21 -5.30
N PRO A 99 -8.81 6.07 -5.07
CA PRO A 99 -9.92 6.00 -4.10
C PRO A 99 -9.50 6.26 -2.65
N LYS A 100 -8.22 6.11 -2.31
CA LYS A 100 -7.69 6.29 -0.95
C LYS A 100 -6.98 7.64 -0.75
N LEU A 101 -7.11 8.56 -1.69
CA LEU A 101 -6.41 9.85 -1.63
C LEU A 101 -6.71 10.64 -0.34
N LEU A 102 -7.98 10.75 0.04
CA LEU A 102 -8.36 11.53 1.24
C LEU A 102 -7.86 10.85 2.52
N GLU A 103 -8.08 9.55 2.65
CA GLU A 103 -7.60 8.78 3.80
C GLU A 103 -6.06 8.80 3.89
N ALA A 104 -5.37 8.75 2.77
CA ALA A 104 -3.91 8.83 2.74
C ALA A 104 -3.40 10.21 3.19
N LEU A 105 -4.09 11.30 2.83
CA LEU A 105 -3.79 12.64 3.33
C LEU A 105 -4.00 12.73 4.85
N ASP A 106 -5.06 12.14 5.37
CA ASP A 106 -5.34 12.10 6.80
C ASP A 106 -4.30 11.29 7.58
N VAL A 107 -3.90 10.12 7.06
CA VAL A 107 -2.81 9.30 7.61
C VAL A 107 -1.50 10.08 7.62
N MET A 108 -1.14 10.70 6.49
CA MET A 108 0.07 11.53 6.38
C MET A 108 0.09 12.64 7.44
N LYS A 109 -1.03 13.33 7.62
CA LYS A 109 -1.18 14.37 8.65
C LYS A 109 -1.09 13.80 10.06
N SER A 110 -1.69 12.65 10.33
CA SER A 110 -1.62 11.98 11.65
C SER A 110 -0.20 11.55 12.01
N TRP A 111 0.63 11.20 11.02
CA TRP A 111 2.05 10.90 11.18
C TRP A 111 2.92 12.17 11.34
N GLY A 112 2.31 13.36 11.30
CA GLY A 112 2.99 14.66 11.48
C GLY A 112 3.64 15.21 10.22
N PHE A 113 3.28 14.70 9.04
CA PHE A 113 3.80 15.19 7.76
C PHE A 113 2.84 16.20 7.10
N THR A 114 3.41 17.19 6.45
CA THR A 114 2.70 18.14 5.58
C THR A 114 2.85 17.69 4.14
N TYR A 115 1.74 17.42 3.46
CA TYR A 115 1.72 17.11 2.04
C TYR A 115 2.37 18.22 1.21
N LYS A 116 3.19 17.83 0.22
CA LYS A 116 3.86 18.75 -0.70
C LYS A 116 3.41 18.58 -2.15
N THR A 117 3.44 17.33 -2.63
CA THR A 117 3.13 16.97 -4.02
C THR A 117 2.94 15.47 -4.12
N HIS A 118 2.66 14.98 -5.31
CA HIS A 118 2.71 13.55 -5.63
C HIS A 118 3.21 13.31 -7.06
N ALA A 119 3.75 12.13 -7.29
CA ALA A 119 3.94 11.56 -8.61
C ALA A 119 2.84 10.53 -8.91
N ILE A 120 2.65 10.25 -10.18
CA ILE A 120 1.69 9.26 -10.68
C ILE A 120 2.47 8.09 -11.28
N TRP A 121 2.25 6.89 -10.78
CA TRP A 121 2.70 5.69 -11.46
C TRP A 121 1.64 5.23 -12.47
N ASP A 122 1.91 5.45 -13.76
CA ASP A 122 1.15 4.86 -14.86
C ASP A 122 1.60 3.41 -15.05
N LYS A 123 0.72 2.47 -14.74
CA LYS A 123 0.96 1.01 -14.82
C LYS A 123 0.92 0.48 -16.25
N GLU A 124 0.66 1.35 -17.23
CA GLU A 124 0.51 1.01 -18.66
C GLU A 124 -0.49 -0.15 -18.93
N LYS A 125 -1.30 -0.49 -17.96
CA LYS A 125 -2.30 -1.55 -18.02
C LYS A 125 -3.60 -1.10 -17.36
N ILE A 126 -4.66 -1.07 -18.14
CA ILE A 126 -6.00 -0.71 -17.67
C ILE A 126 -6.53 -1.77 -16.71
N GLY A 127 -6.94 -1.33 -15.53
CA GLY A 127 -7.56 -2.15 -14.49
C GLY A 127 -9.08 -2.05 -14.45
N MET A 128 -9.66 -2.34 -13.30
CA MET A 128 -11.08 -2.17 -13.03
C MET A 128 -11.37 -0.75 -12.51
N GLY A 129 -12.63 -0.36 -12.49
CA GLY A 129 -13.09 0.90 -11.93
C GLY A 129 -14.50 1.25 -12.39
N TYR A 130 -15.23 2.02 -11.58
CA TYR A 130 -16.64 2.38 -11.83
C TYR A 130 -16.77 3.61 -12.71
N TRP A 131 -16.07 4.69 -12.39
CA TRP A 131 -16.09 5.95 -13.16
C TRP A 131 -15.04 5.96 -14.25
N PHE A 132 -13.82 5.55 -13.90
CA PHE A 132 -12.70 5.40 -14.82
C PHE A 132 -12.04 4.04 -14.60
N ARG A 133 -11.53 3.44 -15.67
CA ARG A 133 -10.71 2.25 -15.59
C ARG A 133 -9.37 2.62 -14.97
N GLY A 134 -9.13 2.16 -13.73
CA GLY A 134 -7.92 2.51 -12.97
C GLY A 134 -6.65 2.00 -13.65
N GLN A 135 -5.71 2.90 -13.91
CA GLN A 135 -4.42 2.58 -14.55
C GLN A 135 -3.24 3.09 -13.74
N HIS A 136 -3.47 3.86 -12.68
CA HIS A 136 -2.41 4.52 -11.94
C HIS A 136 -2.52 4.34 -10.43
N GLU A 137 -1.41 4.61 -9.74
CA GLU A 137 -1.32 4.85 -8.31
C GLU A 137 -0.58 6.16 -8.04
N LEU A 138 -0.77 6.69 -6.84
CA LEU A 138 -0.18 7.95 -6.40
C LEU A 138 1.00 7.66 -5.47
N LEU A 139 2.15 8.27 -5.75
CA LEU A 139 3.28 8.35 -4.82
C LEU A 139 3.26 9.73 -4.16
N MET A 140 2.70 9.81 -2.98
CA MET A 140 2.53 11.06 -2.25
C MET A 140 3.81 11.42 -1.51
N VAL A 141 4.18 12.70 -1.52
CA VAL A 141 5.35 13.24 -0.82
C VAL A 141 4.90 14.17 0.30
N GLY A 142 5.30 13.84 1.52
CA GLY A 142 5.09 14.65 2.71
C GLY A 142 6.42 15.04 3.37
N VAL A 143 6.43 16.15 4.08
CA VAL A 143 7.62 16.64 4.79
C VAL A 143 7.26 16.98 6.23
N LYS A 144 8.12 16.58 7.15
CA LYS A 144 8.14 16.96 8.56
C LYS A 144 9.38 17.79 8.82
N GLY A 145 9.23 18.90 9.54
CA GLY A 145 10.34 19.81 9.82
C GLY A 145 10.88 20.52 8.57
N LYS A 146 12.19 20.68 8.50
CA LYS A 146 12.89 21.39 7.41
C LYS A 146 13.66 20.40 6.55
N VAL A 147 13.11 20.06 5.39
CA VAL A 147 13.75 19.19 4.38
C VAL A 147 13.79 19.96 3.07
N SER A 148 14.98 20.07 2.49
CA SER A 148 15.15 20.66 1.15
C SER A 148 14.77 19.65 0.07
N PRO A 149 14.10 20.07 -1.01
CA PRO A 149 13.85 19.21 -2.15
C PRO A 149 15.18 18.74 -2.76
N PRO A 150 15.18 17.59 -3.47
CA PRO A 150 16.35 17.12 -4.21
C PRO A 150 16.87 18.16 -5.21
N GLN A 151 18.17 18.07 -5.54
CA GLN A 151 18.77 18.95 -6.54
C GLN A 151 18.03 18.85 -7.88
N ALA A 152 17.94 19.97 -8.61
CA ALA A 152 17.19 20.05 -9.86
C ALA A 152 17.67 19.02 -10.91
N SER A 153 18.98 18.76 -10.95
CA SER A 153 19.61 17.84 -11.89
C SER A 153 19.21 16.37 -11.72
N ILE A 154 18.72 15.99 -10.54
CA ILE A 154 18.32 14.59 -10.24
C ILE A 154 16.81 14.42 -10.14
N ARG A 155 16.03 15.48 -10.29
CA ARG A 155 14.56 15.39 -10.26
C ARG A 155 14.04 14.65 -11.48
N ILE A 156 13.22 13.65 -11.24
CA ILE A 156 12.54 12.88 -12.30
C ILE A 156 11.16 13.46 -12.62
N SER A 157 10.54 12.96 -13.69
CA SER A 157 9.16 13.28 -14.05
C SER A 157 8.19 12.87 -12.94
N SER A 158 7.15 13.66 -12.74
CA SER A 158 6.02 13.28 -11.87
C SER A 158 5.11 12.19 -12.49
N ILE A 159 5.38 11.79 -13.74
CA ILE A 159 4.73 10.64 -14.40
C ILE A 159 5.77 9.55 -14.53
N ILE A 160 5.59 8.46 -13.78
CA ILE A 160 6.43 7.27 -13.78
C ILE A 160 5.71 6.23 -14.64
N LYS A 161 6.33 5.80 -15.74
CA LYS A 161 5.79 4.78 -16.64
C LYS A 161 6.55 3.49 -16.45
N GLU A 162 5.89 2.49 -15.92
CA GLU A 162 6.44 1.16 -15.72
C GLU A 162 5.29 0.16 -15.63
N GLN A 163 5.34 -0.88 -16.45
CA GLN A 163 4.35 -1.94 -16.38
C GLN A 163 4.41 -2.63 -15.01
N ARG A 164 3.25 -2.87 -14.42
CA ARG A 164 3.18 -3.67 -13.19
C ARG A 164 3.76 -5.07 -13.45
N SER A 165 4.65 -5.51 -12.61
CA SER A 165 5.20 -6.86 -12.59
C SER A 165 4.28 -7.83 -11.82
N LYS A 166 4.75 -8.43 -10.76
CA LYS A 166 3.95 -9.26 -9.85
C LYS A 166 2.90 -8.41 -9.10
N HIS A 167 1.83 -9.04 -8.60
CA HIS A 167 0.80 -8.34 -7.83
C HIS A 167 1.41 -7.48 -6.73
N SER A 168 1.01 -6.20 -6.72
CA SER A 168 1.34 -5.22 -5.67
C SER A 168 2.80 -4.77 -5.52
N ARG A 169 3.76 -5.27 -6.35
CA ARG A 169 5.13 -4.73 -6.36
C ARG A 169 5.14 -3.33 -6.96
N LYS A 170 5.75 -2.40 -6.24
CA LYS A 170 5.94 -1.01 -6.68
C LYS A 170 7.16 -0.92 -7.62
N PRO A 171 7.24 0.11 -8.49
CA PRO A 171 8.37 0.31 -9.39
C PRO A 171 9.68 0.46 -8.64
N ASP A 172 10.70 -0.31 -9.03
CA ASP A 172 12.02 -0.24 -8.40
C ASP A 172 12.70 1.10 -8.68
N CYS A 173 12.44 1.71 -9.82
CA CYS A 173 12.97 3.04 -10.17
C CYS A 173 12.62 4.14 -9.15
N VAL A 174 11.55 3.98 -8.36
CA VAL A 174 11.21 4.91 -7.29
C VAL A 174 12.17 4.78 -6.11
N ALA A 175 12.48 3.56 -5.69
CA ALA A 175 13.46 3.34 -4.62
C ALA A 175 14.86 3.80 -5.05
N GLU A 176 15.27 3.50 -6.27
CA GLU A 176 16.52 3.97 -6.87
C GLU A 176 16.60 5.51 -6.89
N TYR A 177 15.51 6.16 -7.27
CA TYR A 177 15.41 7.63 -7.19
C TYR A 177 15.57 8.14 -5.76
N ILE A 178 14.91 7.52 -4.78
CA ILE A 178 15.02 7.90 -3.36
C ILE A 178 16.47 7.70 -2.87
N GLU A 179 17.12 6.62 -3.26
CA GLU A 179 18.54 6.35 -2.94
C GLU A 179 19.46 7.45 -3.49
N LEU A 180 19.29 7.81 -4.73
CA LEU A 180 20.05 8.88 -5.36
C LEU A 180 19.78 10.25 -4.73
N ALA A 181 18.49 10.57 -4.50
CA ALA A 181 18.06 11.86 -3.98
C ALA A 181 18.48 12.12 -2.52
N PHE A 182 18.62 11.03 -1.75
CA PHE A 182 18.88 11.05 -0.31
C PHE A 182 20.02 10.05 0.04
N TYR A 183 21.09 10.03 -0.76
CA TYR A 183 22.17 9.04 -0.67
C TYR A 183 22.84 8.96 0.72
N ASP A 184 22.95 10.10 1.41
CA ASP A 184 23.60 10.26 2.71
C ASP A 184 22.61 10.13 3.91
N LYS A 185 21.33 9.84 3.66
CA LYS A 185 20.26 9.80 4.65
C LYS A 185 19.91 8.38 5.07
N SER A 186 19.54 8.21 6.33
CA SER A 186 18.96 6.95 6.82
C SER A 186 17.56 6.74 6.26
N LYS A 187 17.27 5.51 5.84
CA LYS A 187 16.03 5.16 5.15
C LYS A 187 15.35 3.96 5.79
N VAL A 188 14.02 4.01 5.85
CA VAL A 188 13.19 2.85 6.24
C VAL A 188 12.06 2.64 5.24
N GLU A 189 11.82 1.39 4.88
CA GLU A 189 10.64 0.97 4.13
C GLU A 189 9.64 0.33 5.10
N LEU A 190 8.45 0.92 5.21
CA LEU A 190 7.35 0.42 6.02
C LEU A 190 6.39 -0.39 5.16
N PHE A 191 5.89 -1.50 5.71
CA PHE A 191 5.02 -2.47 5.02
C PHE A 191 5.72 -3.13 3.83
N CYS A 192 7.04 -3.26 3.90
CA CYS A 192 7.80 -3.88 2.83
C CYS A 192 7.53 -5.39 2.77
N ARG A 193 7.73 -5.95 1.56
CA ARG A 193 7.61 -7.39 1.30
C ARG A 193 8.95 -8.05 1.09
N GLU A 194 9.90 -7.31 0.57
CA GLU A 194 11.26 -7.75 0.28
C GLU A 194 12.25 -6.71 0.83
N PRO A 195 13.22 -7.10 1.67
CA PRO A 195 14.20 -6.18 2.21
C PRO A 195 15.06 -5.55 1.09
N ARG A 196 15.40 -4.26 1.25
CA ARG A 196 16.32 -3.55 0.37
C ARG A 196 17.68 -3.37 1.04
N ASN A 197 18.75 -3.58 0.26
CA ASN A 197 20.11 -3.36 0.73
C ASN A 197 20.31 -1.89 1.17
N GLY A 198 20.86 -1.67 2.36
CA GLY A 198 21.10 -0.32 2.90
C GLY A 198 19.86 0.40 3.44
N TRP A 199 18.71 -0.27 3.50
CA TRP A 199 17.49 0.24 4.12
C TRP A 199 17.11 -0.59 5.35
N TYR A 200 16.51 0.06 6.33
CA TYR A 200 15.75 -0.67 7.32
C TYR A 200 14.40 -1.06 6.72
N SER A 201 13.93 -2.25 7.01
CA SER A 201 12.72 -2.81 6.40
C SER A 201 11.79 -3.32 7.48
N TYR A 202 10.55 -2.85 7.46
CA TYR A 202 9.48 -3.28 8.36
C TYR A 202 8.26 -3.70 7.53
N GLY A 203 7.91 -4.95 7.61
CA GLY A 203 6.77 -5.50 6.87
C GLY A 203 6.30 -6.83 7.43
N ASN A 204 5.11 -7.22 7.05
CA ASN A 204 4.44 -8.43 7.55
C ASN A 204 4.88 -9.70 6.80
N GLU A 205 5.63 -9.58 5.72
CA GLU A 205 6.01 -10.66 4.81
C GLU A 205 7.54 -10.81 4.69
N ILE A 206 8.32 -10.21 5.61
CA ILE A 206 9.78 -10.36 5.66
C ILE A 206 10.10 -11.66 6.38
N GLU A 207 10.76 -12.61 5.68
CA GLU A 207 11.38 -13.81 6.25
C GLU A 207 12.72 -13.50 6.91
#